data_c8e7705dead2a11923406b3e3339276c
#
_entry.id   c8e7705dead2a11923406b3e3339276c
#
_cell.length_a   1.000
_cell.length_b   1.000
_cell.length_c   1.000
_cell.angle_alpha   90.00
_cell.angle_beta   90.00
_cell.angle_gamma   90.00
#
_symmetry.space_group_name_H-M   'P 1'
#
loop_
_entity.id
_entity.type
_entity.pdbx_description
1 polymer ?
#
loop_
_entity_poly.entity_id
_entity_poly.type
_entity_poly.pdbx_seq_one_letter_code
_entity_poly.pdbx_strand_id
1 'polypeptide(L)'
;RDDTAYAGRVFRKPGDILTKTGMFARAFPIEGIRSVSTVELPHNEIAEVSATFSFPFENAGYMHERAIVTAKLDPLLEPAVPLADLLEKGVPERFYLGKDLEKWEYLKGSKKVLRTSRSGHQYTFSEGAIAFPDPLDRPARTMLTSESSLNRSTHVIQDPQTGEMRRLTPVEAERIQGFEDHWTDTGMPEKFRYFCMGNALVVPMVTRMGKVLGKIFAHEK
;
A
#
# COMPACT_ATOMS: atom_id res chain seq x y z
N ARG A 1 15.90 6.38 -28.09
CA ARG A 1 17.12 5.99 -27.35
C ARG A 1 17.03 4.50 -27.09
N ASP A 2 18.12 3.80 -27.31
CA ASP A 2 18.18 2.35 -27.17
C ASP A 2 18.21 2.00 -25.68
N ASP A 3 17.04 1.63 -25.12
CA ASP A 3 16.89 1.26 -23.73
C ASP A 3 17.69 0.00 -23.36
N THR A 4 18.06 -0.81 -24.35
CA THR A 4 18.88 -2.02 -24.15
C THR A 4 20.33 -1.69 -23.81
N ALA A 5 20.89 -0.62 -24.37
CA ALA A 5 22.25 -0.17 -24.05
C ALA A 5 22.37 0.36 -22.61
N TYR A 6 21.31 0.99 -22.10
CA TYR A 6 21.24 1.47 -20.73
C TYR A 6 21.11 0.31 -19.73
N ALA A 7 20.19 -0.62 -19.97
CA ALA A 7 20.02 -1.81 -19.15
C ALA A 7 21.31 -2.62 -19.03
N GLY A 8 22.05 -2.82 -20.12
CA GLY A 8 23.32 -3.55 -20.12
C GLY A 8 24.45 -2.90 -19.32
N ARG A 9 24.44 -1.56 -19.16
CA ARG A 9 25.46 -0.83 -18.37
C ARG A 9 25.19 -0.84 -16.87
N VAL A 10 23.93 -0.72 -16.47
CA VAL A 10 23.53 -0.58 -15.07
C VAL A 10 23.27 -1.94 -14.42
N PHE A 11 22.88 -2.94 -15.19
CA PHE A 11 22.32 -4.20 -14.68
C PHE A 11 23.19 -5.42 -15.00
N ARG A 12 24.50 -5.30 -14.83
CA ARG A 12 25.45 -6.40 -15.13
C ARG A 12 25.24 -7.67 -14.32
N LYS A 13 24.54 -7.59 -13.17
CA LYS A 13 24.21 -8.75 -12.32
C LYS A 13 22.75 -8.64 -11.86
N PRO A 14 21.90 -9.53 -12.33
CA PRO A 14 20.48 -9.53 -11.94
C PRO A 14 20.20 -9.40 -10.44
N GLY A 15 20.90 -10.13 -9.60
CA GLY A 15 20.74 -10.03 -8.14
C GLY A 15 21.09 -8.65 -7.55
N ASP A 16 21.97 -7.90 -8.18
CA ASP A 16 22.38 -6.58 -7.69
C ASP A 16 21.27 -5.52 -7.87
N ILE A 17 20.35 -5.69 -8.83
CA ILE A 17 19.23 -4.77 -9.04
C ILE A 17 18.32 -4.74 -7.81
N LEU A 18 18.00 -5.92 -7.28
CA LEU A 18 17.12 -6.06 -6.13
C LEU A 18 17.77 -5.60 -4.82
N THR A 19 19.10 -5.62 -4.75
CA THR A 19 19.82 -5.47 -3.49
C THR A 19 20.66 -4.21 -3.38
N LYS A 20 21.15 -3.64 -4.51
CA LYS A 20 22.14 -2.56 -4.51
C LYS A 20 21.91 -1.47 -5.55
N THR A 21 21.72 -1.85 -6.82
CA THR A 21 21.83 -0.92 -7.95
C THR A 21 20.50 -0.38 -8.43
N GLY A 22 19.39 -1.12 -8.24
CA GLY A 22 18.07 -0.68 -8.62
C GLY A 22 17.57 0.51 -7.82
N MET A 23 16.68 1.28 -8.40
CA MET A 23 16.09 2.47 -7.78
C MET A 23 15.45 2.17 -6.42
N PHE A 24 14.71 1.08 -6.30
CA PHE A 24 14.09 0.67 -5.05
C PHE A 24 15.12 0.27 -3.98
N ALA A 25 16.12 -0.54 -4.34
CA ALA A 25 17.16 -0.94 -3.41
C ALA A 25 18.00 0.25 -2.91
N ARG A 26 18.20 1.26 -3.74
CA ARG A 26 18.91 2.50 -3.38
C ARG A 26 18.03 3.44 -2.55
N ALA A 27 16.73 3.45 -2.81
CA ALA A 27 15.78 4.25 -2.05
C ALA A 27 15.41 3.60 -0.71
N PHE A 28 15.31 2.28 -0.66
CA PHE A 28 14.89 1.50 0.50
C PHE A 28 15.91 0.40 0.79
N PRO A 29 16.96 0.69 1.57
CA PRO A 29 18.00 -0.28 1.92
C PRO A 29 17.45 -1.54 2.58
N ILE A 30 18.18 -2.64 2.41
CA ILE A 30 17.86 -3.93 3.01
C ILE A 30 18.93 -4.34 4.03
N GLU A 31 18.54 -5.12 5.03
CA GLU A 31 19.47 -5.72 6.02
C GLU A 31 20.02 -7.07 5.54
N GLY A 32 19.22 -7.84 4.80
CA GLY A 32 19.60 -9.19 4.41
C GLY A 32 18.84 -9.75 3.22
N ILE A 33 19.35 -10.86 2.71
CA ILE A 33 18.78 -11.66 1.62
C ILE A 33 18.64 -13.08 2.14
N ARG A 34 17.39 -13.60 2.19
CA ARG A 34 17.11 -14.97 2.64
C ARG A 34 17.15 -15.97 1.50
N SER A 35 16.63 -15.60 0.34
CA SER A 35 16.59 -16.46 -0.84
C SER A 35 16.56 -15.65 -2.12
N VAL A 36 17.06 -16.24 -3.21
CA VAL A 36 16.95 -15.71 -4.56
C VAL A 36 16.60 -16.86 -5.49
N SER A 37 15.63 -16.67 -6.35
CA SER A 37 15.21 -17.64 -7.35
C SER A 37 15.08 -16.96 -8.71
N THR A 38 15.39 -17.70 -9.77
CA THR A 38 15.26 -17.22 -11.16
C THR A 38 14.41 -18.22 -11.95
N VAL A 39 13.51 -17.70 -12.77
CA VAL A 39 12.70 -18.49 -13.69
C VAL A 39 12.55 -17.76 -15.01
N GLU A 40 12.53 -18.47 -16.11
CA GLU A 40 12.22 -17.91 -17.42
C GLU A 40 10.74 -18.09 -17.76
N LEU A 41 10.16 -17.11 -18.42
CA LEU A 41 8.79 -17.22 -18.94
C LEU A 41 8.77 -18.25 -20.09
N PRO A 42 7.91 -19.28 -20.02
CA PRO A 42 7.90 -20.38 -21.00
C PRO A 42 7.38 -19.96 -22.37
N HIS A 43 6.57 -18.89 -22.45
CA HIS A 43 5.89 -18.44 -23.67
C HIS A 43 6.13 -16.95 -23.93
N ASN A 44 5.98 -16.55 -25.20
CA ASN A 44 6.09 -15.15 -25.62
C ASN A 44 4.76 -14.40 -25.50
N GLU A 45 3.65 -15.13 -25.65
CA GLU A 45 2.32 -14.57 -25.67
C GLU A 45 1.76 -14.42 -24.24
N ILE A 46 1.28 -13.23 -23.91
CA ILE A 46 0.73 -12.91 -22.56
C ILE A 46 -0.44 -13.84 -22.20
N ALA A 47 -1.28 -14.20 -23.16
CA ALA A 47 -2.41 -15.10 -22.93
C ALA A 47 -1.95 -16.51 -22.50
N GLU A 48 -0.93 -17.04 -23.14
CA GLU A 48 -0.36 -18.37 -22.82
C GLU A 48 0.35 -18.33 -21.46
N VAL A 49 1.14 -17.28 -21.19
CA VAL A 49 1.77 -17.08 -19.89
C VAL A 49 0.72 -17.00 -18.78
N SER A 50 -0.35 -16.21 -19.00
CA SER A 50 -1.44 -16.06 -18.03
C SER A 50 -2.17 -17.37 -17.72
N ALA A 51 -2.29 -18.26 -18.72
CA ALA A 51 -3.01 -19.52 -18.59
C ALA A 51 -2.17 -20.63 -17.93
N THR A 52 -0.86 -20.64 -18.13
CA THR A 52 0.00 -21.77 -17.78
C THR A 52 1.08 -21.47 -16.75
N PHE A 53 1.51 -20.21 -16.63
CA PHE A 53 2.61 -19.83 -15.75
C PHE A 53 2.17 -19.72 -14.30
N SER A 54 2.81 -20.49 -13.44
CA SER A 54 2.66 -20.41 -11.99
C SER A 54 4.05 -20.52 -11.35
N PHE A 55 4.39 -19.52 -10.54
CA PHE A 55 5.65 -19.47 -9.81
C PHE A 55 5.47 -18.72 -8.48
N PRO A 56 6.03 -19.21 -7.37
CA PRO A 56 5.95 -18.54 -6.09
C PRO A 56 6.87 -17.31 -6.10
N PHE A 57 6.26 -16.12 -6.12
CA PHE A 57 7.00 -14.86 -6.01
C PHE A 57 7.26 -14.52 -4.55
N GLU A 58 8.45 -14.00 -4.30
CA GLU A 58 8.85 -13.45 -3.02
C GLU A 58 8.47 -11.95 -2.90
N ASN A 59 8.97 -11.28 -1.85
CA ASN A 59 8.60 -9.89 -1.59
C ASN A 59 9.33 -8.85 -2.47
N ALA A 60 10.31 -9.27 -3.25
CA ALA A 60 10.98 -8.41 -4.23
C ALA A 60 11.26 -9.19 -5.51
N GLY A 61 11.25 -8.50 -6.64
CA GLY A 61 11.52 -9.12 -7.92
C GLY A 61 11.62 -8.11 -9.05
N TYR A 62 12.18 -8.55 -10.16
CA TYR A 62 12.17 -7.81 -11.43
C TYR A 62 12.19 -8.80 -12.59
N MET A 63 11.80 -8.32 -13.75
CA MET A 63 11.87 -9.07 -15.00
C MET A 63 12.68 -8.30 -16.04
N HIS A 64 13.57 -9.01 -16.74
CA HIS A 64 14.30 -8.49 -17.87
C HIS A 64 14.49 -9.62 -18.90
N GLU A 65 14.20 -9.33 -20.15
CA GLU A 65 14.35 -10.30 -21.27
C GLU A 65 13.75 -11.69 -20.94
N ARG A 66 12.53 -11.69 -20.37
CA ARG A 66 11.78 -12.88 -19.94
C ARG A 66 12.34 -13.64 -18.73
N ALA A 67 13.53 -13.30 -18.26
CA ALA A 67 14.04 -13.83 -17.00
C ALA A 67 13.44 -13.05 -15.83
N ILE A 68 12.77 -13.77 -14.93
CA ILE A 68 12.24 -13.24 -13.69
C ILE A 68 13.16 -13.64 -12.55
N VAL A 69 13.65 -12.65 -11.83
CA VAL A 69 14.38 -12.87 -10.58
C VAL A 69 13.49 -12.44 -9.43
N THR A 70 13.29 -13.29 -8.45
CA THR A 70 12.58 -12.97 -7.23
C THR A 70 13.42 -13.30 -6.00
N ALA A 71 13.29 -12.49 -4.95
CA ALA A 71 14.09 -12.62 -3.75
C ALA A 71 13.28 -12.33 -2.49
N LYS A 72 13.57 -13.06 -1.42
CA LYS A 72 13.12 -12.78 -0.08
C LYS A 72 14.12 -11.85 0.58
N LEU A 73 13.77 -10.58 0.67
CA LEU A 73 14.60 -9.54 1.27
C LEU A 73 14.08 -9.17 2.66
N ASP A 74 15.01 -8.88 3.56
CA ASP A 74 14.70 -8.26 4.86
C ASP A 74 14.92 -6.75 4.72
N PRO A 75 13.85 -5.94 4.77
CA PRO A 75 13.99 -4.50 4.69
C PRO A 75 14.64 -3.94 5.94
N LEU A 76 15.48 -2.92 5.77
CA LEU A 76 15.93 -2.11 6.90
C LEU A 76 14.72 -1.36 7.46
N LEU A 77 14.38 -1.68 8.73
CA LEU A 77 13.25 -1.04 9.39
C LEU A 77 13.65 0.35 9.88
N GLU A 78 12.80 1.33 9.60
CA GLU A 78 12.94 2.71 10.05
C GLU A 78 11.85 3.03 11.08
N PRO A 79 12.07 4.03 11.96
CA PRO A 79 11.01 4.49 12.86
C PRO A 79 9.76 4.89 12.06
N ALA A 80 8.64 4.33 12.45
CA ALA A 80 7.36 4.62 11.82
C ALA A 80 6.68 5.80 12.50
N VAL A 81 5.88 6.58 11.75
CA VAL A 81 5.01 7.61 12.31
C VAL A 81 3.74 6.92 12.82
N PRO A 82 3.46 6.92 14.12
CA PRO A 82 2.23 6.34 14.65
C PRO A 82 1.01 7.18 14.25
N LEU A 83 -0.13 6.54 14.11
CA LEU A 83 -1.38 7.22 13.74
C LEU A 83 -1.75 8.33 14.72
N ALA A 84 -1.43 8.15 16.00
CA ALA A 84 -1.66 9.17 17.04
C ALA A 84 -1.07 10.54 16.69
N ASP A 85 0.10 10.58 16.07
CA ASP A 85 0.82 11.82 15.75
C ASP A 85 0.19 12.60 14.59
N LEU A 86 -0.72 11.98 13.84
CA LEU A 86 -1.37 12.54 12.66
C LEU A 86 -2.78 13.06 12.94
N LEU A 87 -3.32 12.83 14.16
CA LEU A 87 -4.70 13.15 14.49
C LEU A 87 -4.93 14.66 14.66
N GLU A 88 -6.10 15.13 14.25
CA GLU A 88 -6.62 16.45 14.53
C GLU A 88 -7.20 16.52 15.95
N LYS A 89 -7.23 17.74 16.49
CA LYS A 89 -7.91 18.06 17.76
C LYS A 89 -9.22 18.78 17.48
N GLY A 90 -10.22 18.57 18.34
CA GLY A 90 -11.50 19.27 18.24
C GLY A 90 -12.28 18.87 16.98
N VAL A 91 -12.25 17.60 16.63
CA VAL A 91 -12.91 17.06 15.43
C VAL A 91 -14.42 17.26 15.49
N PRO A 92 -15.08 17.72 14.42
CA PRO A 92 -16.54 17.91 14.39
C PRO A 92 -17.34 16.64 14.66
N GLU A 93 -18.50 16.79 15.32
CA GLU A 93 -19.37 15.70 15.76
C GLU A 93 -19.77 14.72 14.62
N ARG A 94 -19.90 15.20 13.39
CA ARG A 94 -20.25 14.37 12.23
C ARG A 94 -19.28 13.22 11.91
N PHE A 95 -18.09 13.24 12.47
CA PHE A 95 -17.11 12.16 12.30
C PHE A 95 -17.27 11.03 13.32
N TYR A 96 -17.95 11.30 14.44
CA TYR A 96 -18.19 10.30 15.47
C TYR A 96 -19.30 9.30 15.05
N LEU A 97 -19.16 8.05 15.47
CA LEU A 97 -20.02 6.96 14.98
C LEU A 97 -21.41 6.96 15.59
N GLY A 98 -21.56 7.46 16.82
CA GLY A 98 -22.83 7.53 17.50
C GLY A 98 -23.58 6.19 17.49
N LYS A 99 -24.80 6.20 16.96
CA LYS A 99 -25.70 5.04 16.89
C LYS A 99 -25.28 3.95 15.89
N ASP A 100 -24.29 4.22 15.04
CA ASP A 100 -23.86 3.27 14.03
C ASP A 100 -22.75 2.32 14.51
N LEU A 101 -22.34 2.40 15.78
CA LEU A 101 -21.26 1.61 16.36
C LEU A 101 -21.42 0.10 16.09
N GLU A 102 -22.58 -0.46 16.36
CA GLU A 102 -22.85 -1.90 16.14
C GLU A 102 -22.68 -2.34 14.69
N LYS A 103 -23.02 -1.46 13.73
CA LYS A 103 -22.82 -1.74 12.29
C LYS A 103 -21.32 -1.83 11.95
N TRP A 104 -20.52 -0.95 12.55
CA TRP A 104 -19.07 -0.96 12.38
C TRP A 104 -18.44 -2.20 13.00
N GLU A 105 -18.82 -2.57 14.21
CA GLU A 105 -18.37 -3.81 14.87
C GLU A 105 -18.68 -5.04 14.01
N TYR A 106 -19.92 -5.13 13.50
CA TYR A 106 -20.30 -6.22 12.60
C TYR A 106 -19.44 -6.24 11.32
N LEU A 107 -19.19 -5.08 10.70
CA LEU A 107 -18.39 -5.01 9.47
C LEU A 107 -16.93 -5.40 9.71
N LYS A 108 -16.36 -5.01 10.84
CA LYS A 108 -14.95 -5.26 11.20
C LYS A 108 -14.72 -6.67 11.74
N GLY A 109 -15.76 -7.32 12.24
CA GLY A 109 -15.70 -8.67 12.77
C GLY A 109 -15.40 -9.76 11.74
N SER A 110 -15.06 -10.95 12.23
CA SER A 110 -14.88 -12.13 11.39
C SER A 110 -16.24 -12.64 10.88
N LYS A 111 -16.24 -13.14 9.64
CA LYS A 111 -17.45 -13.69 9.01
C LYS A 111 -17.16 -14.99 8.30
N LYS A 112 -18.09 -15.92 8.39
CA LYS A 112 -18.17 -17.11 7.56
C LYS A 112 -19.59 -17.20 6.99
N VAL A 113 -19.74 -17.02 5.68
CA VAL A 113 -21.04 -16.98 5.02
C VAL A 113 -21.02 -17.94 3.84
N LEU A 114 -22.00 -18.83 3.79
CA LEU A 114 -22.19 -19.68 2.62
C LEU A 114 -22.71 -18.81 1.46
N ARG A 115 -22.00 -18.85 0.33
CA ARG A 115 -22.35 -18.11 -0.89
C ARG A 115 -22.49 -19.06 -2.07
N THR A 116 -23.33 -18.69 -3.01
CA THR A 116 -23.49 -19.39 -4.29
C THR A 116 -22.98 -18.49 -5.41
N SER A 117 -22.06 -19.01 -6.23
CA SER A 117 -21.57 -18.32 -7.43
C SER A 117 -22.66 -18.24 -8.51
N ARG A 118 -22.42 -17.42 -9.55
CA ARG A 118 -23.31 -17.36 -10.71
C ARG A 118 -23.48 -18.73 -11.43
N SER A 119 -22.48 -19.59 -11.31
CA SER A 119 -22.52 -20.95 -11.88
C SER A 119 -23.19 -22.00 -10.98
N GLY A 120 -23.79 -21.60 -9.85
CA GLY A 120 -24.44 -22.50 -8.91
C GLY A 120 -23.51 -23.18 -7.90
N HIS A 121 -22.20 -22.94 -7.96
CA HIS A 121 -21.24 -23.52 -7.03
C HIS A 121 -21.34 -22.86 -5.65
N GLN A 122 -21.52 -23.68 -4.61
CA GLN A 122 -21.54 -23.22 -3.22
C GLN A 122 -20.13 -23.20 -2.64
N TYR A 123 -19.80 -22.08 -1.98
CA TYR A 123 -18.54 -21.93 -1.28
C TYR A 123 -18.70 -21.13 0.01
N THR A 124 -17.86 -21.39 0.97
CA THR A 124 -17.82 -20.62 2.22
C THR A 124 -16.94 -19.40 2.03
N PHE A 125 -17.58 -18.21 1.97
CA PHE A 125 -16.86 -16.94 2.05
C PHE A 125 -16.42 -16.73 3.49
N SER A 126 -15.11 -16.56 3.70
CA SER A 126 -14.52 -16.34 5.03
C SER A 126 -13.71 -15.05 5.06
N GLU A 127 -14.00 -14.19 6.01
CA GLU A 127 -13.20 -13.00 6.33
C GLU A 127 -12.73 -13.09 7.79
N GLY A 128 -11.42 -12.87 8.02
CA GLY A 128 -10.88 -12.72 9.38
C GLY A 128 -11.28 -11.38 10.00
N ALA A 129 -11.26 -11.21 11.31
CA ALA A 129 -11.44 -9.91 11.94
C ALA A 129 -10.30 -8.94 11.58
N ILE A 130 -10.61 -7.65 11.54
CA ILE A 130 -9.61 -6.57 11.51
C ILE A 130 -9.67 -5.77 12.80
N ALA A 131 -8.60 -5.03 13.10
CA ALA A 131 -8.55 -4.22 14.32
C ALA A 131 -9.74 -3.23 14.37
N PHE A 132 -10.36 -3.13 15.55
CA PHE A 132 -11.43 -2.18 15.83
C PHE A 132 -11.43 -1.85 17.33
N PRO A 133 -11.12 -0.60 17.68
CA PRO A 133 -10.64 0.48 16.82
C PRO A 133 -9.27 0.19 16.18
N ASP A 134 -8.91 0.97 15.15
CA ASP A 134 -7.56 0.96 14.62
C ASP A 134 -6.57 1.44 15.70
N PRO A 135 -5.44 0.74 15.88
CA PRO A 135 -4.46 1.09 16.91
C PRO A 135 -3.75 2.41 16.58
N LEU A 136 -3.53 3.22 17.59
CA LEU A 136 -2.91 4.54 17.45
C LEU A 136 -1.38 4.52 17.59
N ASP A 137 -0.82 3.46 18.16
CA ASP A 137 0.60 3.28 18.49
C ASP A 137 1.48 2.84 17.29
N ARG A 138 0.88 2.70 16.14
CA ARG A 138 1.54 2.23 14.90
C ARG A 138 1.02 2.97 13.68
N PRO A 139 1.65 2.82 12.49
CA PRO A 139 1.17 3.43 11.26
C PRO A 139 -0.26 3.05 10.91
N ALA A 140 -0.95 3.97 10.25
CA ALA A 140 -2.24 3.67 9.65
C ALA A 140 -2.16 2.50 8.67
N ARG A 141 -3.25 1.76 8.55
CA ARG A 141 -3.39 0.73 7.50
C ARG A 141 -3.43 1.40 6.11
N THR A 142 -3.30 0.59 5.08
CA THR A 142 -3.52 1.06 3.70
C THR A 142 -4.90 1.69 3.57
N MET A 143 -4.94 2.94 3.11
CA MET A 143 -6.17 3.67 2.83
C MET A 143 -6.76 3.27 1.49
N LEU A 144 -8.08 3.13 1.42
CA LEU A 144 -8.80 2.83 0.19
C LEU A 144 -9.64 4.03 -0.26
N THR A 145 -10.03 4.05 -1.53
CA THR A 145 -10.89 5.09 -2.11
C THR A 145 -12.27 5.19 -1.46
N SER A 146 -12.69 4.15 -0.74
CA SER A 146 -13.95 4.07 -0.01
C SER A 146 -13.87 4.57 1.43
N GLU A 147 -12.79 5.24 1.83
CA GLU A 147 -12.53 5.68 3.21
C GLU A 147 -13.65 6.52 3.83
N SER A 148 -14.39 7.28 3.02
CA SER A 148 -15.52 8.11 3.49
C SER A 148 -16.78 7.33 3.84
N SER A 149 -16.87 6.04 3.52
CA SER A 149 -18.10 5.26 3.58
C SER A 149 -18.11 4.24 4.72
N LEU A 150 -19.30 3.75 5.06
CA LEU A 150 -19.48 2.62 5.97
C LEU A 150 -18.95 1.35 5.29
N ASN A 151 -17.68 1.08 5.48
CA ASN A 151 -16.95 0.00 4.82
C ASN A 151 -16.01 -0.68 5.80
N ARG A 152 -15.79 -1.98 5.61
CA ARG A 152 -14.86 -2.76 6.42
C ARG A 152 -13.45 -2.15 6.51
N SER A 153 -12.96 -1.60 5.39
CA SER A 153 -11.59 -1.07 5.30
C SER A 153 -11.44 0.36 5.81
N THR A 154 -12.53 1.11 6.01
CA THR A 154 -12.49 2.48 6.55
C THR A 154 -11.85 2.48 7.93
N HIS A 155 -10.97 3.42 8.20
CA HIS A 155 -10.36 3.58 9.52
C HIS A 155 -11.39 4.08 10.54
N VAL A 156 -11.37 3.45 11.69
CA VAL A 156 -12.13 3.89 12.86
C VAL A 156 -11.19 3.87 14.05
N ILE A 157 -11.08 4.97 14.73
CA ILE A 157 -10.23 5.14 15.91
C ILE A 157 -11.07 5.47 17.15
N GLN A 158 -10.48 5.24 18.31
CA GLN A 158 -10.96 5.84 19.54
C GLN A 158 -10.26 7.19 19.70
N ASP A 159 -11.03 8.26 19.70
CA ASP A 159 -10.48 9.61 19.81
C ASP A 159 -9.83 9.80 21.19
N PRO A 160 -8.53 10.17 21.25
CA PRO A 160 -7.84 10.34 22.54
C PRO A 160 -8.38 11.46 23.41
N GLN A 161 -9.09 12.45 22.84
CA GLN A 161 -9.65 13.58 23.60
C GLN A 161 -10.99 13.27 24.22
N THR A 162 -11.86 12.56 23.48
CA THR A 162 -13.25 12.31 23.93
C THR A 162 -13.46 10.88 24.42
N GLY A 163 -12.61 9.94 24.02
CA GLY A 163 -12.79 8.51 24.26
C GLY A 163 -13.83 7.85 23.33
N GLU A 164 -14.48 8.62 22.45
CA GLU A 164 -15.50 8.11 21.54
C GLU A 164 -14.93 7.58 20.23
N MET A 165 -15.67 6.70 19.59
CA MET A 165 -15.28 6.13 18.30
C MET A 165 -15.62 7.08 17.16
N ARG A 166 -14.66 7.31 16.27
CA ARG A 166 -14.84 8.15 15.08
C ARG A 166 -14.09 7.66 13.86
N ARG A 167 -14.50 8.13 12.71
CA ARG A 167 -13.74 8.02 11.45
C ARG A 167 -12.61 9.06 11.41
N LEU A 168 -11.65 8.84 10.55
CA LEU A 168 -10.65 9.85 10.22
C LEU A 168 -11.30 11.04 9.50
N THR A 169 -10.71 12.22 9.67
CA THR A 169 -11.06 13.41 8.88
C THR A 169 -10.33 13.42 7.53
N PRO A 170 -10.74 14.25 6.56
CA PRO A 170 -9.98 14.41 5.31
C PRO A 170 -8.55 14.90 5.53
N VAL A 171 -8.32 15.76 6.51
CA VAL A 171 -6.98 16.27 6.85
C VAL A 171 -6.10 15.16 7.42
N GLU A 172 -6.63 14.33 8.30
CA GLU A 172 -5.92 13.14 8.78
C GLU A 172 -5.58 12.17 7.65
N ALA A 173 -6.48 12.01 6.68
CA ALA A 173 -6.21 11.22 5.48
C ALA A 173 -5.08 11.80 4.62
N GLU A 174 -5.03 13.13 4.49
CA GLU A 174 -3.94 13.84 3.80
C GLU A 174 -2.60 13.62 4.53
N ARG A 175 -2.57 13.78 5.85
CA ARG A 175 -1.38 13.55 6.68
C ARG A 175 -0.86 12.13 6.60
N ILE A 176 -1.74 11.12 6.58
CA ILE A 176 -1.38 9.70 6.41
C ILE A 176 -0.65 9.46 5.10
N GLN A 177 -1.05 10.14 4.03
CA GLN A 177 -0.39 10.07 2.73
C GLN A 177 0.83 11.00 2.61
N GLY A 178 1.07 11.85 3.63
CA GLY A 178 2.20 12.78 3.69
C GLY A 178 1.98 14.06 2.90
N PHE A 179 0.73 14.43 2.63
CA PHE A 179 0.38 15.75 2.09
C PHE A 179 0.30 16.78 3.21
N GLU A 180 0.37 18.05 2.83
CA GLU A 180 0.09 19.17 3.72
C GLU A 180 -1.40 19.22 4.06
N ASP A 181 -1.72 19.81 5.22
CA ASP A 181 -3.12 19.98 5.64
C ASP A 181 -3.90 20.80 4.61
N HIS A 182 -5.14 20.39 4.37
CA HIS A 182 -6.05 21.03 3.42
C HIS A 182 -5.62 20.94 1.95
N TRP A 183 -4.69 20.08 1.58
CA TRP A 183 -4.21 19.90 0.22
C TRP A 183 -5.35 19.63 -0.78
N THR A 184 -6.34 18.86 -0.38
CA THR A 184 -7.51 18.54 -1.22
C THR A 184 -8.71 19.45 -0.97
N ASP A 185 -8.57 20.49 -0.13
CA ASP A 185 -9.66 21.43 0.19
C ASP A 185 -9.78 22.54 -0.88
N THR A 186 -10.11 22.11 -2.09
CA THR A 186 -10.21 22.95 -3.28
C THR A 186 -11.66 23.28 -3.67
N GLY A 187 -12.60 23.08 -2.73
CA GLY A 187 -14.04 23.19 -3.01
C GLY A 187 -14.69 21.90 -3.50
N MET A 188 -13.92 20.80 -3.59
CA MET A 188 -14.49 19.49 -3.91
C MET A 188 -15.29 18.92 -2.71
N PRO A 189 -16.31 18.07 -2.97
CA PRO A 189 -17.03 17.40 -1.89
C PRO A 189 -16.11 16.55 -1.02
N GLU A 190 -16.37 16.49 0.29
CA GLU A 190 -15.56 15.75 1.27
C GLU A 190 -15.29 14.29 0.85
N LYS A 191 -16.29 13.61 0.26
CA LYS A 191 -16.13 12.26 -0.27
C LYS A 191 -15.01 12.15 -1.31
N PHE A 192 -14.84 13.16 -2.15
CA PHE A 192 -13.79 13.16 -3.17
C PHE A 192 -12.40 13.39 -2.58
N ARG A 193 -12.30 14.12 -1.47
CA ARG A 193 -11.04 14.29 -0.74
C ARG A 193 -10.49 12.91 -0.32
N TYR A 194 -11.30 12.08 0.31
CA TYR A 194 -10.91 10.70 0.65
C TYR A 194 -10.60 9.84 -0.57
N PHE A 195 -11.41 9.97 -1.63
CA PHE A 195 -11.16 9.24 -2.87
C PHE A 195 -9.79 9.58 -3.46
N CYS A 196 -9.39 10.85 -3.46
CA CYS A 196 -8.06 11.28 -3.89
C CYS A 196 -6.97 10.64 -3.01
N MET A 197 -7.13 10.66 -1.70
CA MET A 197 -6.14 10.08 -0.79
C MET A 197 -6.05 8.56 -0.90
N GLY A 198 -7.16 7.87 -1.16
CA GLY A 198 -7.15 6.42 -1.44
C GLY A 198 -6.47 6.03 -2.75
N ASN A 199 -6.33 6.95 -3.70
CA ASN A 199 -5.59 6.78 -4.95
C ASN A 199 -4.17 7.36 -4.90
N ALA A 200 -3.85 8.14 -3.87
CA ALA A 200 -2.57 8.82 -3.78
C ALA A 200 -1.41 7.85 -3.53
N LEU A 201 -0.25 8.20 -4.07
CA LEU A 201 1.01 7.62 -3.63
C LEU A 201 1.51 8.36 -2.40
N VAL A 202 2.07 7.63 -1.45
CA VAL A 202 2.63 8.21 -0.22
C VAL A 202 3.78 9.17 -0.56
N VAL A 203 3.61 10.45 -0.27
CA VAL A 203 4.53 11.53 -0.68
C VAL A 203 5.97 11.28 -0.22
N PRO A 204 6.26 10.91 1.05
CA PRO A 204 7.63 10.61 1.48
C PRO A 204 8.30 9.49 0.67
N MET A 205 7.54 8.45 0.30
CA MET A 205 8.06 7.34 -0.51
C MET A 205 8.43 7.78 -1.91
N VAL A 206 7.55 8.53 -2.59
CA VAL A 206 7.80 9.06 -3.94
C VAL A 206 8.95 10.05 -3.94
N THR A 207 9.02 10.92 -2.94
CA THR A 207 10.13 11.87 -2.77
C THR A 207 11.47 11.15 -2.64
N ARG A 208 11.51 10.07 -1.87
CA ARG A 208 12.71 9.27 -1.68
C ARG A 208 13.16 8.61 -2.99
N MET A 209 12.24 8.03 -3.75
CA MET A 209 12.51 7.49 -5.09
C MET A 209 12.99 8.58 -6.07
N GLY A 210 12.33 9.73 -6.08
CA GLY A 210 12.69 10.87 -6.92
C GLY A 210 14.10 11.39 -6.67
N LYS A 211 14.53 11.44 -5.41
CA LYS A 211 15.93 11.80 -5.05
C LYS A 211 16.95 10.81 -5.63
N VAL A 212 16.64 9.52 -5.63
CA VAL A 212 17.52 8.49 -6.23
C VAL A 212 17.56 8.62 -7.73
N LEU A 213 16.41 8.78 -8.39
CA LEU A 213 16.32 9.00 -9.84
C LEU A 213 17.10 10.24 -10.26
N GLY A 214 16.97 11.35 -9.54
CA GLY A 214 17.73 12.57 -9.82
C GLY A 214 19.24 12.34 -9.78
N LYS A 215 19.74 11.54 -8.83
CA LYS A 215 21.18 11.16 -8.78
C LYS A 215 21.57 10.28 -9.97
N ILE A 216 20.72 9.33 -10.39
CA ILE A 216 20.98 8.49 -11.56
C ILE A 216 21.11 9.37 -12.82
N PHE A 217 20.16 10.25 -13.07
CA PHE A 217 20.20 11.15 -14.23
C PHE A 217 21.37 12.13 -14.22
N ALA A 218 21.80 12.61 -13.05
CA ALA A 218 22.96 13.50 -12.94
C ALA A 218 24.29 12.82 -13.33
N HIS A 219 24.38 11.50 -13.19
CA HIS A 219 25.57 10.72 -13.54
C HIS A 219 25.60 10.28 -15.01
N GLU A 220 24.50 10.49 -15.75
CA GLU A 220 24.38 10.15 -17.17
C GLU A 220 24.73 11.30 -18.12
N LYS A 221 25.00 12.48 -17.58
CA LYS A 221 25.48 13.66 -18.33
C LYS A 221 26.98 13.70 -18.34
#